data_0c228ebea07c94b149a31cb1af10afaa
#
_entry.id   0c228ebea07c94b149a31cb1af10afaa
#
_cell.length_a   1.000
_cell.length_b   1.000
_cell.length_c   1.000
_cell.angle_alpha   90.00
_cell.angle_beta   90.00
_cell.angle_gamma   90.00
#
_symmetry.space_group_name_H-M   'P 1'
#
loop_
_entity.id
_entity.type
_entity.pdbx_description
1 polymer ?
#
loop_
_entity_poly.entity_id
_entity_poly.type
_entity_poly.pdbx_seq_one_letter_code
_entity_poly.pdbx_strand_id
1 'polypeptide(L)'
;VVEYLVDQIVTAYVKDSGVDHLAEVAPVYSAKVTDPAKKAKFDELCAKWARIAVGQPSPSFKYLDINGKEVSLADLAGKYVYIDTWATWCGPCRGELPHLKTLEEKYGKKNIYFVSISCDRDKAAWEKMVKEDKLGGIQLHNGGDNTFMDAYMITGIPRFILLDKEGKIINAKMTRPSNPETAKTFDALEGI
;
A
#
# COMPACT_ATOMS: atom_id res chain seq x y z
N VAL A 1 29.35 -13.05 -15.43
CA VAL A 1 29.26 -12.90 -13.96
C VAL A 1 28.78 -11.49 -13.60
N VAL A 2 29.45 -10.43 -14.08
CA VAL A 2 29.09 -9.02 -13.72
C VAL A 2 27.65 -8.67 -14.15
N GLU A 3 27.30 -8.97 -15.41
CA GLU A 3 25.93 -8.72 -15.91
C GLU A 3 24.87 -9.43 -15.05
N TYR A 4 25.09 -10.68 -14.68
CA TYR A 4 24.18 -11.44 -13.83
C TYR A 4 24.01 -10.79 -12.45
N LEU A 5 25.12 -10.40 -11.82
CA LEU A 5 25.07 -9.77 -10.49
C LEU A 5 24.36 -8.41 -10.53
N VAL A 6 24.64 -7.58 -11.54
CA VAL A 6 23.98 -6.29 -11.71
C VAL A 6 22.48 -6.48 -11.92
N ASP A 7 22.07 -7.43 -12.79
CA ASP A 7 20.66 -7.76 -13.01
C ASP A 7 19.97 -8.17 -11.72
N GLN A 8 20.56 -9.10 -10.95
CA GLN A 8 19.97 -9.57 -9.69
C GLN A 8 19.87 -8.45 -8.64
N ILE A 9 20.94 -7.69 -8.43
CA ILE A 9 20.98 -6.64 -7.39
C ILE A 9 20.04 -5.50 -7.74
N VAL A 10 20.12 -4.98 -8.96
CA VAL A 10 19.29 -3.81 -9.36
C VAL A 10 17.82 -4.18 -9.46
N THR A 11 17.51 -5.36 -10.01
CA THR A 11 16.11 -5.83 -10.07
C THR A 11 15.53 -6.06 -8.67
N ALA A 12 16.30 -6.67 -7.75
CA ALA A 12 15.88 -6.84 -6.37
C ALA A 12 15.69 -5.48 -5.67
N TYR A 13 16.60 -4.54 -5.87
CA TYR A 13 16.50 -3.18 -5.33
C TYR A 13 15.22 -2.48 -5.80
N VAL A 14 14.94 -2.47 -7.11
CA VAL A 14 13.73 -1.83 -7.65
C VAL A 14 12.46 -2.54 -7.18
N LYS A 15 12.46 -3.87 -7.04
CA LYS A 15 11.33 -4.60 -6.44
C LYS A 15 11.03 -4.16 -5.02
N ASP A 16 12.07 -3.89 -4.24
CA ASP A 16 11.91 -3.52 -2.84
C ASP A 16 11.70 -2.01 -2.65
N SER A 17 12.50 -1.17 -3.31
CA SER A 17 12.56 0.28 -3.11
C SER A 17 11.70 1.09 -4.09
N GLY A 18 11.22 0.45 -5.18
CA GLY A 18 10.49 1.17 -6.22
C GLY A 18 11.40 1.99 -7.11
N VAL A 19 10.88 3.11 -7.61
CA VAL A 19 11.57 3.98 -8.58
C VAL A 19 12.21 5.22 -7.96
N ASP A 20 12.24 5.36 -6.65
CA ASP A 20 12.73 6.57 -5.97
C ASP A 20 14.17 6.93 -6.34
N HIS A 21 15.01 5.92 -6.62
CA HIS A 21 16.39 6.11 -7.07
C HIS A 21 16.63 5.57 -8.49
N LEU A 22 15.58 5.46 -9.30
CA LEU A 22 15.70 4.88 -10.64
C LEU A 22 16.65 5.67 -11.53
N ALA A 23 16.69 7.01 -11.40
CA ALA A 23 17.61 7.86 -12.15
C ALA A 23 19.09 7.52 -11.90
N GLU A 24 19.40 7.00 -10.71
CA GLU A 24 20.75 6.58 -10.32
C GLU A 24 21.09 5.17 -10.79
N VAL A 25 20.14 4.24 -10.67
CA VAL A 25 20.41 2.81 -10.93
C VAL A 25 20.17 2.39 -12.38
N ALA A 26 19.26 3.04 -13.11
CA ALA A 26 18.97 2.68 -14.51
C ALA A 26 20.15 2.86 -15.48
N PRO A 27 20.96 3.93 -15.39
CA PRO A 27 22.16 4.05 -16.23
C PRO A 27 23.17 2.93 -15.96
N VAL A 28 23.37 2.54 -14.69
CA VAL A 28 24.26 1.45 -14.32
C VAL A 28 23.76 0.12 -14.89
N TYR A 29 22.46 -0.14 -14.75
CA TYR A 29 21.82 -1.33 -15.29
C TYR A 29 21.98 -1.39 -16.81
N SER A 30 21.63 -0.31 -17.52
CA SER A 30 21.70 -0.24 -18.99
C SER A 30 23.09 -0.42 -19.54
N ALA A 31 24.12 0.08 -18.82
CA ALA A 31 25.52 -0.05 -19.22
C ALA A 31 26.11 -1.46 -19.02
N LYS A 32 25.58 -2.24 -18.07
CA LYS A 32 26.16 -3.53 -17.67
C LYS A 32 25.34 -4.74 -18.08
N VAL A 33 24.03 -4.57 -18.29
CA VAL A 33 23.13 -5.63 -18.76
C VAL A 33 22.91 -5.45 -20.25
N THR A 34 23.30 -6.46 -21.03
CA THR A 34 23.22 -6.44 -22.50
C THR A 34 22.11 -7.35 -23.03
N ASP A 35 21.69 -8.34 -22.25
CA ASP A 35 20.61 -9.27 -22.60
C ASP A 35 19.27 -8.55 -22.80
N PRO A 36 18.69 -8.59 -24.02
CA PRO A 36 17.44 -7.88 -24.32
C PRO A 36 16.25 -8.36 -23.48
N ALA A 37 16.20 -9.67 -23.14
CA ALA A 37 15.10 -10.22 -22.33
C ALA A 37 15.14 -9.71 -20.89
N LYS A 38 16.34 -9.53 -20.32
CA LYS A 38 16.51 -8.93 -19.00
C LYS A 38 16.14 -7.45 -19.00
N LYS A 39 16.60 -6.71 -20.03
CA LYS A 39 16.22 -5.30 -20.20
C LYS A 39 14.69 -5.13 -20.26
N ALA A 40 14.02 -5.91 -21.09
CA ALA A 40 12.57 -5.85 -21.21
C ALA A 40 11.83 -6.11 -19.88
N LYS A 41 12.30 -7.08 -19.08
CA LYS A 41 11.75 -7.35 -17.74
C LYS A 41 12.00 -6.21 -16.76
N PHE A 42 13.17 -5.60 -16.81
CA PHE A 42 13.50 -4.45 -15.97
C PHE A 42 12.65 -3.24 -16.34
N ASP A 43 12.51 -2.95 -17.63
CA ASP A 43 11.67 -1.85 -18.13
C ASP A 43 10.20 -2.05 -17.74
N GLU A 44 9.68 -3.28 -17.84
CA GLU A 44 8.33 -3.62 -17.39
C GLU A 44 8.16 -3.38 -15.87
N LEU A 45 9.15 -3.78 -15.06
CA LEU A 45 9.15 -3.54 -13.62
C LEU A 45 9.14 -2.04 -13.30
N CYS A 46 9.98 -1.27 -13.96
CA CYS A 46 10.04 0.19 -13.80
C CYS A 46 8.72 0.85 -14.23
N ALA A 47 8.12 0.41 -15.34
CA ALA A 47 6.83 0.91 -15.80
C ALA A 47 5.68 0.63 -14.81
N LYS A 48 5.70 -0.54 -14.16
CA LYS A 48 4.73 -0.87 -13.08
C LYS A 48 4.87 0.08 -11.91
N TRP A 49 6.08 0.33 -11.44
CA TRP A 49 6.33 1.27 -10.34
C TRP A 49 5.98 2.71 -10.69
N ALA A 50 6.25 3.13 -11.93
CA ALA A 50 5.91 4.48 -12.39
C ALA A 50 4.40 4.78 -12.29
N ARG A 51 3.54 3.75 -12.40
CA ARG A 51 2.08 3.91 -12.28
C ARG A 51 1.63 4.21 -10.86
N ILE A 52 2.43 3.85 -9.87
CA ILE A 52 2.15 4.06 -8.44
C ILE A 52 3.18 5.00 -7.78
N ALA A 53 3.86 5.80 -8.58
CA ALA A 53 4.77 6.84 -8.08
C ALA A 53 3.99 7.96 -7.37
N VAL A 54 4.69 8.73 -6.56
CA VAL A 54 4.14 9.90 -5.86
C VAL A 54 3.47 10.85 -6.87
N GLY A 55 2.28 11.32 -6.52
CA GLY A 55 1.47 12.22 -7.35
C GLY A 55 0.63 11.53 -8.43
N GLN A 56 0.83 10.24 -8.70
CA GLN A 56 -0.03 9.50 -9.62
C GLN A 56 -1.40 9.19 -8.96
N PRO A 57 -2.48 9.11 -9.75
CA PRO A 57 -3.77 8.62 -9.24
C PRO A 57 -3.61 7.20 -8.69
N SER A 58 -4.17 6.96 -7.50
CA SER A 58 -4.19 5.61 -6.94
C SER A 58 -5.02 4.67 -7.81
N PRO A 59 -4.59 3.42 -7.99
CA PRO A 59 -5.49 2.35 -8.43
C PRO A 59 -6.78 2.39 -7.62
N SER A 60 -7.91 2.25 -8.30
CA SER A 60 -9.23 2.25 -7.67
C SER A 60 -9.53 0.90 -7.02
N PHE A 61 -10.43 0.92 -6.05
CA PHE A 61 -11.05 -0.26 -5.48
C PHE A 61 -12.55 -0.03 -5.26
N LYS A 62 -13.29 -1.13 -5.10
CA LYS A 62 -14.71 -1.13 -4.81
C LYS A 62 -15.05 -2.43 -4.08
N TYR A 63 -15.18 -2.35 -2.75
CA TYR A 63 -15.32 -3.52 -1.87
C TYR A 63 -16.48 -3.35 -0.90
N LEU A 64 -16.94 -4.44 -0.32
CA LEU A 64 -17.99 -4.41 0.70
C LEU A 64 -17.39 -4.14 2.08
N ASP A 65 -18.04 -3.26 2.82
CA ASP A 65 -17.73 -3.05 4.24
C ASP A 65 -18.34 -4.15 5.13
N ILE A 66 -18.08 -4.05 6.44
CA ILE A 66 -18.58 -5.00 7.44
C ILE A 66 -20.12 -5.07 7.52
N ASN A 67 -20.82 -4.05 7.03
CA ASN A 67 -22.28 -3.98 6.99
C ASN A 67 -22.86 -4.39 5.63
N GLY A 68 -22.00 -4.80 4.69
CA GLY A 68 -22.39 -5.15 3.33
C GLY A 68 -22.64 -3.96 2.40
N LYS A 69 -22.27 -2.75 2.83
CA LYS A 69 -22.31 -1.56 1.99
C LYS A 69 -21.08 -1.52 1.08
N GLU A 70 -21.29 -1.22 -0.19
CA GLU A 70 -20.21 -1.01 -1.14
C GLU A 70 -19.51 0.33 -0.88
N VAL A 71 -18.19 0.31 -0.80
CA VAL A 71 -17.32 1.48 -0.62
C VAL A 71 -16.24 1.45 -1.69
N SER A 72 -16.11 2.55 -2.41
CA SER A 72 -15.09 2.77 -3.43
C SER A 72 -14.09 3.84 -2.99
N LEU A 73 -12.94 3.91 -3.66
CA LEU A 73 -11.98 5.00 -3.43
C LEU A 73 -12.61 6.37 -3.71
N ALA A 74 -13.50 6.48 -4.69
CA ALA A 74 -14.18 7.73 -5.04
C ALA A 74 -15.07 8.26 -3.90
N ASP A 75 -15.64 7.38 -3.08
CA ASP A 75 -16.46 7.77 -1.92
C ASP A 75 -15.63 8.41 -0.79
N LEU A 76 -14.31 8.30 -0.86
CA LEU A 76 -13.36 8.81 0.15
C LEU A 76 -12.73 10.14 -0.26
N ALA A 77 -13.12 10.71 -1.39
CA ALA A 77 -12.60 11.99 -1.86
C ALA A 77 -12.81 13.13 -0.85
N GLY A 78 -11.88 14.08 -0.82
CA GLY A 78 -11.92 15.24 0.07
C GLY A 78 -11.20 15.07 1.40
N LYS A 79 -10.74 13.86 1.72
CA LYS A 79 -9.88 13.60 2.88
C LYS A 79 -8.66 12.79 2.47
N TYR A 80 -7.59 12.86 3.26
CA TYR A 80 -6.50 11.92 3.16
C TYR A 80 -6.98 10.50 3.42
N VAL A 81 -6.33 9.50 2.83
CA VAL A 81 -6.68 8.10 3.05
C VAL A 81 -5.43 7.31 3.43
N TYR A 82 -5.43 6.76 4.64
CA TYR A 82 -4.41 5.82 5.09
C TYR A 82 -4.97 4.41 4.98
N ILE A 83 -4.41 3.64 4.05
CA ILE A 83 -4.87 2.29 3.74
C ILE A 83 -3.91 1.29 4.34
N ASP A 84 -4.41 0.25 5.02
CA ASP A 84 -3.67 -0.97 5.32
C ASP A 84 -4.27 -2.18 4.58
N THR A 85 -3.40 -3.05 4.11
CA THR A 85 -3.79 -4.35 3.58
C THR A 85 -3.36 -5.43 4.55
N TRP A 86 -4.32 -6.28 4.94
CA TRP A 86 -4.13 -7.21 6.04
C TRP A 86 -4.93 -8.51 5.89
N ALA A 87 -4.77 -9.42 6.82
CA ALA A 87 -5.62 -10.60 6.96
C ALA A 87 -5.61 -11.11 8.42
N THR A 88 -6.65 -11.83 8.80
CA THR A 88 -6.83 -12.39 10.17
C THR A 88 -5.73 -13.36 10.56
N TRP A 89 -5.18 -14.10 9.61
CA TRP A 89 -4.08 -15.07 9.81
C TRP A 89 -2.69 -14.42 9.80
N CYS A 90 -2.59 -13.12 9.47
CA CYS A 90 -1.32 -12.40 9.36
C CYS A 90 -0.87 -11.92 10.76
N GLY A 91 0.06 -12.64 11.39
CA GLY A 91 0.60 -12.25 12.70
C GLY A 91 1.17 -10.84 12.76
N PRO A 92 2.07 -10.43 11.84
CA PRO A 92 2.59 -9.07 11.80
C PRO A 92 1.50 -7.99 11.60
N CYS A 93 0.44 -8.29 10.84
CA CYS A 93 -0.69 -7.36 10.65
C CYS A 93 -1.43 -7.15 11.98
N ARG A 94 -1.72 -8.24 12.68
CA ARG A 94 -2.39 -8.19 14.00
C ARG A 94 -1.56 -7.43 15.04
N GLY A 95 -0.24 -7.52 14.95
CA GLY A 95 0.67 -6.75 15.82
C GLY A 95 0.55 -5.23 15.62
N GLU A 96 0.11 -4.78 14.45
CA GLU A 96 -0.09 -3.35 14.16
C GLU A 96 -1.46 -2.82 14.60
N LEU A 97 -2.46 -3.68 14.85
CA LEU A 97 -3.82 -3.23 15.19
C LEU A 97 -3.90 -2.32 16.42
N PRO A 98 -3.18 -2.55 17.55
CA PRO A 98 -3.20 -1.63 18.67
C PRO A 98 -2.64 -0.24 18.33
N HIS A 99 -1.60 -0.20 17.50
CA HIS A 99 -0.98 1.05 17.05
C HIS A 99 -1.88 1.79 16.07
N LEU A 100 -2.54 1.06 15.16
CA LEU A 100 -3.54 1.62 14.23
C LEU A 100 -4.68 2.26 15.01
N LYS A 101 -5.21 1.57 16.03
CA LYS A 101 -6.24 2.12 16.93
C LYS A 101 -5.80 3.43 17.60
N THR A 102 -4.56 3.51 18.06
CA THR A 102 -4.00 4.75 18.65
C THR A 102 -3.99 5.89 17.62
N LEU A 103 -3.63 5.61 16.37
CA LEU A 103 -3.69 6.62 15.30
C LEU A 103 -5.13 7.03 14.98
N GLU A 104 -6.05 6.09 14.93
CA GLU A 104 -7.49 6.36 14.74
C GLU A 104 -8.07 7.24 15.86
N GLU A 105 -7.71 7.00 17.11
CA GLU A 105 -8.12 7.82 18.25
C GLU A 105 -7.58 9.26 18.14
N LYS A 106 -6.32 9.41 17.69
CA LYS A 106 -5.67 10.73 17.55
C LYS A 106 -6.19 11.51 16.33
N TYR A 107 -6.40 10.83 15.20
CA TYR A 107 -6.63 11.48 13.91
C TYR A 107 -8.03 11.24 13.31
N GLY A 108 -8.82 10.31 13.84
CA GLY A 108 -10.10 9.89 13.23
C GLY A 108 -11.18 10.98 13.15
N LYS A 109 -11.03 12.07 13.93
CA LYS A 109 -11.89 13.27 13.83
C LYS A 109 -11.34 14.35 12.90
N LYS A 110 -10.17 14.11 12.31
CA LYS A 110 -9.48 15.03 11.40
C LYS A 110 -9.78 14.68 9.93
N ASN A 111 -9.10 15.33 9.01
CA ASN A 111 -9.32 15.16 7.57
C ASN A 111 -8.61 13.92 7.00
N ILE A 112 -8.71 12.78 7.66
CA ILE A 112 -8.14 11.51 7.22
C ILE A 112 -9.11 10.35 7.46
N TYR A 113 -9.21 9.45 6.48
CA TYR A 113 -9.85 8.15 6.63
C TYR A 113 -8.80 7.07 6.89
N PHE A 114 -9.13 6.15 7.77
CA PHE A 114 -8.40 4.90 7.97
C PHE A 114 -9.20 3.79 7.30
N VAL A 115 -8.57 3.09 6.36
CA VAL A 115 -9.22 2.07 5.53
C VAL A 115 -8.42 0.78 5.60
N SER A 116 -9.02 -0.27 6.14
CA SER A 116 -8.40 -1.59 6.24
C SER A 116 -9.01 -2.52 5.20
N ILE A 117 -8.20 -2.98 4.24
CA ILE A 117 -8.63 -3.89 3.17
C ILE A 117 -8.12 -5.29 3.51
N SER A 118 -9.05 -6.17 3.89
CA SER A 118 -8.74 -7.58 4.14
C SER A 118 -8.67 -8.37 2.86
N CYS A 119 -7.61 -9.20 2.73
CA CYS A 119 -7.46 -10.21 1.70
C CYS A 119 -7.74 -11.63 2.22
N ASP A 120 -8.52 -11.78 3.30
CA ASP A 120 -8.94 -13.07 3.79
C ASP A 120 -9.76 -13.82 2.75
N ARG A 121 -9.49 -15.12 2.60
CA ARG A 121 -10.37 -16.01 1.82
C ARG A 121 -11.64 -16.38 2.59
N ASP A 122 -11.52 -16.44 3.92
CA ASP A 122 -12.62 -16.72 4.83
C ASP A 122 -13.22 -15.40 5.34
N LYS A 123 -14.29 -14.97 4.67
CA LYS A 123 -15.02 -13.77 5.03
C LYS A 123 -15.60 -13.85 6.44
N ALA A 124 -16.05 -15.04 6.89
CA ALA A 124 -16.63 -15.21 8.22
C ALA A 124 -15.58 -15.01 9.33
N ALA A 125 -14.34 -15.47 9.11
CA ALA A 125 -13.23 -15.21 10.02
C ALA A 125 -12.91 -13.70 10.13
N TRP A 126 -12.90 -12.99 8.99
CA TRP A 126 -12.73 -11.54 8.97
C TRP A 126 -13.86 -10.81 9.71
N GLU A 127 -15.14 -11.13 9.39
CA GLU A 127 -16.30 -10.50 10.05
C GLU A 127 -16.28 -10.73 11.57
N LYS A 128 -15.92 -11.94 11.99
CA LYS A 128 -15.79 -12.30 13.40
C LYS A 128 -14.74 -11.42 14.09
N MET A 129 -13.52 -11.35 13.55
CA MET A 129 -12.43 -10.58 14.15
C MET A 129 -12.75 -9.08 14.20
N VAL A 130 -13.29 -8.51 13.12
CA VAL A 130 -13.67 -7.09 13.09
C VAL A 130 -14.67 -6.76 14.20
N LYS A 131 -15.66 -7.62 14.44
CA LYS A 131 -16.69 -7.42 15.46
C LYS A 131 -16.18 -7.65 16.88
N GLU A 132 -15.47 -8.76 17.11
CA GLU A 132 -14.99 -9.14 18.44
C GLU A 132 -13.91 -8.18 18.96
N ASP A 133 -12.95 -7.82 18.10
CA ASP A 133 -11.85 -6.91 18.45
C ASP A 133 -12.26 -5.41 18.30
N LYS A 134 -13.50 -5.16 17.86
CA LYS A 134 -14.06 -3.81 17.65
C LYS A 134 -13.11 -2.92 16.83
N LEU A 135 -12.65 -3.45 15.70
CA LEU A 135 -11.73 -2.73 14.83
C LEU A 135 -12.39 -1.47 14.27
N GLY A 136 -11.66 -0.36 14.34
CA GLY A 136 -12.11 0.95 13.90
C GLY A 136 -11.95 1.18 12.41
N GLY A 137 -12.07 2.45 12.00
CA GLY A 137 -11.93 2.84 10.60
C GLY A 137 -12.98 2.24 9.66
N ILE A 138 -12.66 2.20 8.39
CA ILE A 138 -13.48 1.60 7.33
C ILE A 138 -12.92 0.19 7.04
N GLN A 139 -13.63 -0.83 7.49
CA GLN A 139 -13.22 -2.22 7.33
C GLN A 139 -13.83 -2.81 6.06
N LEU A 140 -12.98 -3.14 5.08
CA LEU A 140 -13.35 -3.66 3.77
C LEU A 140 -12.85 -5.08 3.57
N HIS A 141 -13.59 -5.86 2.80
CA HIS A 141 -13.18 -7.21 2.38
C HIS A 141 -13.07 -7.26 0.86
N ASN A 142 -11.90 -7.69 0.34
CA ASN A 142 -11.64 -7.69 -1.10
C ASN A 142 -12.44 -8.75 -1.89
N GLY A 143 -13.10 -9.68 -1.20
CA GLY A 143 -13.93 -10.70 -1.85
C GLY A 143 -13.18 -11.66 -2.79
N GLY A 144 -11.84 -11.72 -2.67
CA GLY A 144 -10.96 -12.47 -3.59
C GLY A 144 -10.50 -11.67 -4.82
N ASP A 145 -10.94 -10.42 -4.95
CA ASP A 145 -10.43 -9.50 -5.98
C ASP A 145 -9.09 -8.89 -5.53
N ASN A 146 -8.01 -9.33 -6.14
CA ASN A 146 -6.67 -8.84 -5.86
C ASN A 146 -6.22 -7.70 -6.78
N THR A 147 -7.09 -7.18 -7.63
CA THR A 147 -6.72 -6.16 -8.64
C THR A 147 -6.04 -4.95 -8.02
N PHE A 148 -6.55 -4.45 -6.89
CA PHE A 148 -5.94 -3.35 -6.16
C PHE A 148 -4.54 -3.72 -5.62
N MET A 149 -4.42 -4.89 -4.99
CA MET A 149 -3.15 -5.36 -4.44
C MET A 149 -2.10 -5.60 -5.54
N ASP A 150 -2.53 -6.19 -6.66
CA ASP A 150 -1.66 -6.45 -7.82
C ASP A 150 -1.19 -5.14 -8.46
N ALA A 151 -2.07 -4.13 -8.57
CA ALA A 151 -1.73 -2.82 -9.10
C ALA A 151 -0.68 -2.09 -8.23
N TYR A 152 -0.74 -2.27 -6.91
CA TYR A 152 0.29 -1.78 -5.98
C TYR A 152 1.48 -2.74 -5.82
N MET A 153 1.54 -3.82 -6.60
CA MET A 153 2.58 -4.85 -6.52
C MET A 153 2.80 -5.36 -5.08
N ILE A 154 1.70 -5.57 -4.35
CA ILE A 154 1.73 -6.07 -2.99
C ILE A 154 1.94 -7.58 -3.02
N THR A 155 3.15 -8.01 -2.67
CA THR A 155 3.55 -9.44 -2.60
C THR A 155 3.53 -9.98 -1.18
N GLY A 156 3.29 -9.12 -0.20
CA GLY A 156 3.23 -9.47 1.23
C GLY A 156 2.52 -8.42 2.04
N ILE A 157 1.90 -8.85 3.14
CA ILE A 157 1.17 -8.01 4.10
C ILE A 157 1.85 -8.04 5.47
N PRO A 158 1.72 -6.98 6.29
CA PRO A 158 0.96 -5.76 6.03
C PRO A 158 1.64 -4.83 5.02
N ARG A 159 0.84 -4.09 4.26
CA ARG A 159 1.30 -2.98 3.44
C ARG A 159 0.46 -1.75 3.75
N PHE A 160 1.11 -0.61 3.89
CA PHE A 160 0.46 0.67 4.16
C PHE A 160 0.64 1.63 3.00
N ILE A 161 -0.39 2.43 2.71
CA ILE A 161 -0.42 3.38 1.60
C ILE A 161 -1.03 4.67 2.12
N LEU A 162 -0.52 5.82 1.69
CA LEU A 162 -1.07 7.13 2.02
C LEU A 162 -1.44 7.87 0.72
N LEU A 163 -2.69 8.35 0.67
CA LEU A 163 -3.24 9.12 -0.44
C LEU A 163 -3.62 10.54 0.02
N ASP A 164 -3.58 11.47 -0.92
CA ASP A 164 -4.08 12.83 -0.72
C ASP A 164 -5.62 12.93 -0.86
N LYS A 165 -6.14 14.14 -0.72
CA LYS A 165 -7.58 14.44 -0.77
C LYS A 165 -8.21 14.22 -2.15
N GLU A 166 -7.41 14.20 -3.21
CA GLU A 166 -7.78 13.92 -4.59
C GLU A 166 -7.60 12.44 -4.97
N GLY A 167 -7.15 11.59 -4.02
CA GLY A 167 -6.87 10.17 -4.27
C GLY A 167 -5.56 9.92 -5.00
N LYS A 168 -4.62 10.88 -5.00
CA LYS A 168 -3.27 10.69 -5.54
C LYS A 168 -2.35 10.13 -4.47
N ILE A 169 -1.35 9.40 -4.91
CA ILE A 169 -0.39 8.72 -4.05
C ILE A 169 0.56 9.72 -3.42
N ILE A 170 0.57 9.81 -2.09
CA ILE A 170 1.63 10.46 -1.31
C ILE A 170 2.75 9.45 -1.03
N ASN A 171 2.38 8.23 -0.66
CA ASN A 171 3.34 7.16 -0.42
C ASN A 171 2.72 5.77 -0.64
N ALA A 172 3.22 5.02 -1.61
CA ALA A 172 2.76 3.66 -1.93
C ALA A 172 3.31 2.59 -0.97
N LYS A 173 4.32 2.94 -0.15
CA LYS A 173 4.94 2.09 0.88
C LYS A 173 5.08 2.86 2.19
N MET A 174 3.97 3.40 2.67
CA MET A 174 3.94 4.16 3.91
C MET A 174 4.41 3.34 5.11
N THR A 175 4.99 4.00 6.09
CA THR A 175 5.43 3.39 7.33
C THR A 175 4.27 2.79 8.12
N ARG A 176 4.59 1.79 8.94
CA ARG A 176 3.61 1.07 9.80
C ARG A 176 3.06 1.99 10.90
N PRO A 177 1.86 1.71 11.43
CA PRO A 177 1.29 2.45 12.56
C PRO A 177 2.21 2.52 13.78
N SER A 178 2.97 1.46 14.07
CA SER A 178 3.93 1.40 15.17
C SER A 178 5.16 2.28 14.98
N ASN A 179 5.44 2.75 13.76
CA ASN A 179 6.58 3.61 13.47
C ASN A 179 6.23 5.08 13.81
N PRO A 180 7.03 5.78 14.65
CA PRO A 180 6.79 7.18 14.99
C PRO A 180 6.73 8.13 13.78
N GLU A 181 7.41 7.80 12.68
CA GLU A 181 7.39 8.60 11.44
C GLU A 181 6.00 8.66 10.81
N THR A 182 5.13 7.67 11.06
CA THR A 182 3.75 7.67 10.56
C THR A 182 2.97 8.86 11.14
N ALA A 183 3.04 9.04 12.46
CA ALA A 183 2.38 10.18 13.12
C ALA A 183 3.00 11.52 12.69
N LYS A 184 4.32 11.61 12.56
CA LYS A 184 5.00 12.83 12.07
C LYS A 184 4.57 13.16 10.64
N THR A 185 4.46 12.15 9.78
CA THR A 185 3.96 12.36 8.41
C THR A 185 2.54 12.91 8.44
N PHE A 186 1.65 12.35 9.27
CA PHE A 186 0.29 12.87 9.38
C PHE A 186 0.27 14.30 9.93
N ASP A 187 1.05 14.60 10.96
CA ASP A 187 1.12 15.96 11.53
C ASP A 187 1.65 17.01 10.53
N ALA A 188 2.37 16.58 9.48
CA ALA A 188 2.88 17.44 8.41
C ALA A 188 1.89 17.62 7.24
N LEU A 189 0.76 16.89 7.20
CA LEU A 189 -0.22 17.00 6.13
C LEU A 189 -1.00 18.31 6.25
N GLU A 190 -1.17 19.01 5.14
CA GLU A 190 -1.88 20.28 5.10
C GLU A 190 -3.37 20.12 5.42
N GLY A 191 -3.81 20.79 6.48
CA GLY A 191 -5.23 20.76 6.90
C GLY A 191 -5.69 19.42 7.43
N ILE A 192 -4.79 18.65 8.07
CA ILE A 192 -5.10 17.43 8.81
C ILE A 192 -5.95 17.71 10.05
#